data_eaf28d91bd0aecdd63ca54eeb0233f89
#
_entry.id   eaf28d91bd0aecdd63ca54eeb0233f89
#
_cell.length_a   1.000
_cell.length_b   1.000
_cell.length_c   1.000
_cell.angle_alpha   90.00
_cell.angle_beta   90.00
_cell.angle_gamma   90.00
#
_symmetry.space_group_name_H-M   'P 1'
#
loop_
_entity.id
_entity.type
_entity.pdbx_description
1 polymer ?
#
loop_
_entity_poly.entity_id
_entity_poly.type
_entity_poly.pdbx_seq_one_letter_code
_entity_poly.pdbx_strand_id
1 'polypeptide(L)'
;MAAQEKAAGRQAARSGKRQQRRQPSDPGRQRDPVGTRRSILAAAGAEFGTHGFEGARVVRIAEAAGVSHQLITYYFGGKRGLHEALSDRWPSTAMPVNRDLSFDKVARRYVHLAHDDPGWVHRLAREQPDVPSPAGDERAAELLKCVEELRARQARGELRGDIDVGVLFLVFFAASVAPVALRSITREFTQQDPGSEEFIDHYADQVARIMAVIGDAAAVEDAHAPEPTEPSGG
;
A
#
# COMPACT_ATOMS: atom_id res chain seq x y z
N MET A 1 -67.67 40.80 -22.48
CA MET A 1 -66.94 40.73 -21.18
C MET A 1 -66.27 39.33 -20.89
N ALA A 2 -66.35 38.34 -21.75
CA ALA A 2 -65.78 37.02 -21.49
C ALA A 2 -64.38 36.77 -22.09
N ALA A 3 -63.80 37.72 -22.82
CA ALA A 3 -62.52 37.58 -23.52
C ALA A 3 -61.31 38.12 -22.70
N GLN A 4 -61.56 38.98 -21.71
CA GLN A 4 -60.47 39.54 -20.88
C GLN A 4 -60.09 38.68 -19.65
N GLU A 5 -61.00 37.86 -19.16
CA GLU A 5 -60.70 36.98 -18.03
C GLU A 5 -59.81 35.75 -18.39
N LYS A 6 -59.84 35.31 -19.66
CA LYS A 6 -58.99 34.21 -20.13
C LYS A 6 -57.52 34.58 -20.38
N ALA A 7 -57.20 35.83 -20.49
CA ALA A 7 -55.82 36.30 -20.68
C ALA A 7 -55.06 36.46 -19.37
N ALA A 8 -55.72 36.82 -18.27
CA ALA A 8 -55.10 36.95 -16.97
C ALA A 8 -54.68 35.60 -16.33
N GLY A 9 -55.44 34.51 -16.59
CA GLY A 9 -55.15 33.18 -16.07
C GLY A 9 -53.95 32.46 -16.71
N ARG A 10 -53.55 32.89 -17.91
CA ARG A 10 -52.39 32.28 -18.60
C ARG A 10 -51.04 32.93 -18.27
N GLN A 11 -51.05 34.12 -17.68
CA GLN A 11 -49.81 34.80 -17.30
C GLN A 11 -49.36 34.45 -15.89
N ALA A 12 -50.26 34.03 -14.99
CA ALA A 12 -49.92 33.56 -13.64
C ALA A 12 -49.30 32.15 -13.60
N ALA A 13 -49.58 31.30 -14.63
CA ALA A 13 -49.04 29.93 -14.71
C ALA A 13 -47.61 29.83 -15.28
N ARG A 14 -47.06 30.93 -15.81
CA ARG A 14 -45.70 30.95 -16.41
C ARG A 14 -44.61 31.51 -15.51
N SER A 15 -44.92 32.11 -14.38
CA SER A 15 -43.93 32.67 -13.43
C SER A 15 -43.54 31.73 -12.27
N GLY A 16 -44.18 30.55 -12.14
CA GLY A 16 -43.94 29.59 -11.06
C GLY A 16 -42.81 28.57 -11.29
N LYS A 17 -42.13 28.58 -12.46
CA LYS A 17 -41.09 27.59 -12.79
C LYS A 17 -39.68 28.15 -12.95
N ARG A 18 -39.42 29.31 -12.43
CA ARG A 18 -38.09 29.92 -12.51
C ARG A 18 -37.65 30.33 -11.11
N GLN A 19 -36.90 29.46 -10.46
CA GLN A 19 -35.98 29.69 -9.36
C GLN A 19 -36.07 28.61 -8.27
N GLN A 20 -35.86 27.34 -8.64
CA GLN A 20 -35.08 26.52 -7.73
C GLN A 20 -33.59 26.82 -7.99
N ARG A 21 -33.15 27.99 -7.52
CA ARG A 21 -31.75 28.27 -7.30
C ARG A 21 -31.22 27.23 -6.33
N ARG A 22 -30.28 26.38 -6.82
CA ARG A 22 -29.44 25.55 -6.01
C ARG A 22 -28.96 26.37 -4.82
N GLN A 23 -29.37 25.98 -3.61
CA GLN A 23 -28.79 26.52 -2.39
C GLN A 23 -27.28 26.31 -2.47
N PRO A 24 -26.47 27.30 -2.09
CA PRO A 24 -25.04 27.11 -1.97
C PRO A 24 -24.82 26.02 -0.89
N SER A 25 -24.07 25.00 -1.24
CA SER A 25 -23.56 24.01 -0.32
C SER A 25 -22.91 24.71 0.89
N ASP A 26 -23.26 24.22 2.06
CA ASP A 26 -22.80 24.55 3.40
C ASP A 26 -21.36 25.13 3.44
N PRO A 27 -21.16 26.38 3.88
CA PRO A 27 -19.83 26.98 3.99
C PRO A 27 -18.96 26.39 5.09
N GLY A 28 -19.49 25.43 5.90
CA GLY A 28 -18.77 24.78 7.01
C GLY A 28 -17.93 23.58 6.62
N ARG A 29 -18.04 23.03 5.42
CA ARG A 29 -17.21 21.92 4.98
C ARG A 29 -15.90 22.47 4.41
N GLN A 30 -14.97 22.76 5.31
CA GLN A 30 -13.59 23.09 4.94
C GLN A 30 -13.09 22.02 3.98
N ARG A 31 -12.83 22.41 2.73
CA ARG A 31 -12.29 21.51 1.71
C ARG A 31 -10.91 21.07 2.20
N ASP A 32 -10.80 19.82 2.63
CA ASP A 32 -9.50 19.21 2.92
C ASP A 32 -8.93 18.60 1.62
N PRO A 33 -8.05 19.34 0.90
CA PRO A 33 -7.48 18.86 -0.35
C PRO A 33 -6.58 17.63 -0.12
N VAL A 34 -5.96 17.55 1.05
CA VAL A 34 -5.05 16.45 1.42
C VAL A 34 -5.85 15.18 1.71
N GLY A 35 -6.91 15.29 2.51
CA GLY A 35 -7.81 14.16 2.77
C GLY A 35 -8.53 13.69 1.51
N THR A 36 -8.98 14.63 0.67
CA THR A 36 -9.60 14.30 -0.62
C THR A 36 -8.63 13.54 -1.54
N ARG A 37 -7.38 14.01 -1.66
CA ARG A 37 -6.35 13.34 -2.47
C ARG A 37 -6.04 11.94 -1.94
N ARG A 38 -6.00 11.78 -0.62
CA ARG A 38 -5.79 10.47 0.03
C ARG A 38 -6.94 9.50 -0.24
N SER A 39 -8.19 9.94 -0.10
CA SER A 39 -9.38 9.13 -0.38
C SER A 39 -9.43 8.66 -1.83
N ILE A 40 -9.12 9.53 -2.80
CA ILE A 40 -9.05 9.18 -4.22
C ILE A 40 -7.97 8.11 -4.46
N LEU A 41 -6.77 8.27 -3.88
CA LEU A 41 -5.68 7.33 -4.05
C LEU A 41 -5.98 5.97 -3.40
N ALA A 42 -6.63 5.92 -2.25
CA ALA A 42 -7.06 4.67 -1.62
C ALA A 42 -8.06 3.91 -2.50
N ALA A 43 -9.10 4.59 -2.99
CA ALA A 43 -10.09 4.01 -3.90
C ALA A 43 -9.46 3.55 -5.22
N ALA A 44 -8.52 4.31 -5.76
CA ALA A 44 -7.81 3.97 -6.98
C ALA A 44 -6.88 2.75 -6.77
N GLY A 45 -6.22 2.64 -5.64
CA GLY A 45 -5.41 1.48 -5.28
C GLY A 45 -6.22 0.18 -5.28
N ALA A 46 -7.39 0.19 -4.65
CA ALA A 46 -8.33 -0.93 -4.64
C ALA A 46 -8.82 -1.29 -6.05
N GLU A 47 -9.24 -0.31 -6.84
CA GLU A 47 -9.76 -0.50 -8.20
C GLU A 47 -8.69 -1.06 -9.15
N PHE A 48 -7.49 -0.48 -9.17
CA PHE A 48 -6.39 -0.98 -9.98
C PHE A 48 -5.87 -2.34 -9.49
N GLY A 49 -5.87 -2.58 -8.18
CA GLY A 49 -5.53 -3.87 -7.60
C GLY A 49 -6.45 -4.99 -8.08
N THR A 50 -7.75 -4.73 -8.12
CA THR A 50 -8.75 -5.72 -8.50
C THR A 50 -8.84 -5.94 -10.01
N HIS A 51 -8.81 -4.86 -10.80
CA HIS A 51 -9.13 -4.90 -12.23
C HIS A 51 -7.93 -4.67 -13.15
N GLY A 52 -6.75 -4.42 -12.62
CA GLY A 52 -5.57 -3.98 -13.39
C GLY A 52 -5.76 -2.60 -14.02
N PHE A 53 -4.73 -2.10 -14.71
CA PHE A 53 -4.82 -0.78 -15.35
C PHE A 53 -5.92 -0.76 -16.40
N GLU A 54 -5.98 -1.71 -17.32
CA GLU A 54 -6.94 -1.72 -18.42
C GLU A 54 -8.39 -1.83 -17.95
N GLY A 55 -8.67 -2.71 -16.99
CA GLY A 55 -10.02 -2.97 -16.47
C GLY A 55 -10.55 -1.93 -15.48
N ALA A 56 -9.69 -1.11 -14.90
CA ALA A 56 -10.08 -0.10 -13.94
C ALA A 56 -10.85 1.06 -14.60
N ARG A 57 -11.86 1.59 -13.90
CA ARG A 57 -12.71 2.67 -14.37
C ARG A 57 -12.70 3.83 -13.39
N VAL A 58 -12.35 5.03 -13.89
CA VAL A 58 -12.29 6.27 -13.08
C VAL A 58 -13.63 6.61 -12.44
N VAL A 59 -14.74 6.22 -13.08
CA VAL A 59 -16.08 6.42 -12.52
C VAL A 59 -16.27 5.63 -11.23
N ARG A 60 -15.86 4.34 -11.19
CA ARG A 60 -15.92 3.51 -9.97
C ARG A 60 -15.00 4.05 -8.87
N ILE A 61 -13.82 4.56 -9.25
CA ILE A 61 -12.91 5.22 -8.31
C ILE A 61 -13.56 6.46 -7.71
N ALA A 62 -14.21 7.29 -8.53
CA ALA A 62 -14.89 8.50 -8.08
C ALA A 62 -16.02 8.18 -7.10
N GLU A 63 -16.84 7.17 -7.42
CA GLU A 63 -17.92 6.69 -6.57
C GLU A 63 -17.38 6.17 -5.23
N ALA A 64 -16.36 5.32 -5.25
CA ALA A 64 -15.73 4.77 -4.05
C ALA A 64 -15.07 5.84 -3.17
N ALA A 65 -14.49 6.87 -3.79
CA ALA A 65 -13.87 7.99 -3.08
C ALA A 65 -14.88 9.06 -2.61
N GLY A 66 -16.15 8.96 -3.01
CA GLY A 66 -17.18 9.96 -2.69
C GLY A 66 -16.93 11.33 -3.36
N VAL A 67 -16.32 11.35 -4.56
CA VAL A 67 -15.95 12.57 -5.29
C VAL A 67 -16.51 12.58 -6.71
N SER A 68 -16.45 13.74 -7.38
CA SER A 68 -16.78 13.79 -8.81
C SER A 68 -15.62 13.31 -9.68
N HIS A 69 -15.93 12.73 -10.84
CA HIS A 69 -14.94 12.36 -11.87
C HIS A 69 -14.06 13.55 -12.28
N GLN A 70 -14.64 14.74 -12.38
CA GLN A 70 -13.92 15.98 -12.72
C GLN A 70 -12.84 16.31 -11.69
N LEU A 71 -13.08 16.00 -10.42
CA LEU A 71 -12.12 16.24 -9.36
C LEU A 71 -10.90 15.30 -9.49
N ILE A 72 -11.11 14.06 -9.91
CA ILE A 72 -10.01 13.14 -10.23
C ILE A 72 -9.18 13.67 -11.41
N THR A 73 -9.84 14.13 -12.45
CA THR A 73 -9.13 14.73 -13.60
C THR A 73 -8.35 15.98 -13.19
N TYR A 74 -8.90 16.81 -12.31
CA TYR A 74 -8.24 18.01 -11.80
C TYR A 74 -6.99 17.69 -10.98
N TYR A 75 -7.05 16.70 -10.06
CA TYR A 75 -5.93 16.37 -9.19
C TYR A 75 -4.86 15.50 -9.84
N PHE A 76 -5.23 14.68 -10.81
CA PHE A 76 -4.37 13.59 -11.31
C PHE A 76 -4.25 13.55 -12.84
N GLY A 77 -4.96 14.40 -13.57
CA GLY A 77 -4.94 14.34 -15.04
C GLY A 77 -5.68 13.14 -15.65
N GLY A 78 -6.50 12.43 -14.86
CA GLY A 78 -7.27 11.26 -15.30
C GLY A 78 -6.66 9.92 -14.88
N LYS A 79 -7.04 8.82 -15.57
CA LYS A 79 -6.70 7.46 -15.20
C LYS A 79 -5.19 7.21 -15.16
N ARG A 80 -4.45 7.73 -16.15
CA ARG A 80 -3.01 7.54 -16.26
C ARG A 80 -2.26 8.26 -15.14
N GLY A 81 -2.51 9.55 -14.95
CA GLY A 81 -1.86 10.30 -13.88
C GLY A 81 -2.27 9.84 -12.48
N LEU A 82 -3.49 9.27 -12.33
CA LEU A 82 -3.89 8.63 -11.09
C LEU A 82 -3.11 7.34 -10.82
N HIS A 83 -2.85 6.54 -11.85
CA HIS A 83 -2.02 5.35 -11.76
C HIS A 83 -0.56 5.70 -11.49
N GLU A 84 -0.02 6.71 -12.16
CA GLU A 84 1.32 7.25 -11.91
C GLU A 84 1.45 7.75 -10.47
N ALA A 85 0.49 8.55 -9.98
CA ALA A 85 0.48 9.05 -8.60
C ALA A 85 0.33 7.94 -7.53
N LEU A 86 -0.17 6.78 -7.90
CA LEU A 86 -0.17 5.58 -7.06
C LEU A 86 1.17 4.84 -7.13
N SER A 87 1.82 4.84 -8.28
CA SER A 87 3.15 4.25 -8.48
C SER A 87 4.22 5.10 -7.78
N ASP A 88 4.08 6.44 -7.81
CA ASP A 88 4.90 7.38 -7.05
C ASP A 88 4.73 7.24 -5.52
N ARG A 89 3.68 6.57 -5.08
CA ARG A 89 3.51 6.09 -3.72
C ARG A 89 4.06 4.67 -3.53
N TRP A 90 5.23 4.38 -4.02
CA TRP A 90 6.09 3.45 -3.29
C TRP A 90 6.16 4.04 -1.89
N PRO A 91 5.81 3.26 -0.87
CA PRO A 91 5.73 3.82 0.45
C PRO A 91 7.11 4.32 0.88
N SER A 92 7.46 5.55 0.51
CA SER A 92 8.57 6.27 1.14
C SER A 92 8.38 6.38 2.66
N THR A 93 7.12 6.23 3.11
CA THR A 93 6.75 5.99 4.51
C THR A 93 6.76 4.52 4.90
N ALA A 94 6.85 3.58 3.95
CA ALA A 94 6.75 2.15 4.19
C ALA A 94 8.08 1.50 4.56
N MET A 95 9.19 2.09 4.12
CA MET A 95 10.51 1.77 4.64
C MET A 95 11.00 2.95 5.47
N PRO A 96 10.48 3.17 6.68
CA PRO A 96 11.30 3.92 7.59
C PRO A 96 12.52 3.05 7.76
N VAL A 97 13.63 3.51 7.20
CA VAL A 97 14.96 3.20 7.69
C VAL A 97 14.95 3.76 9.12
N ASN A 98 14.11 3.15 9.96
CA ASN A 98 14.00 3.57 11.34
C ASN A 98 15.14 2.87 12.07
N ARG A 99 16.26 3.60 12.17
CA ARG A 99 17.45 3.17 12.88
C ARG A 99 17.16 2.78 14.33
N ASP A 100 16.04 3.24 14.87
CA ASP A 100 15.64 3.03 16.26
C ASP A 100 14.81 1.74 16.45
N LEU A 101 14.38 1.07 15.36
CA LEU A 101 13.64 -0.18 15.45
C LEU A 101 14.55 -1.38 15.15
N SER A 102 14.48 -2.42 15.96
CA SER A 102 15.07 -3.71 15.66
C SER A 102 14.47 -4.32 14.39
N PHE A 103 15.23 -5.20 13.73
CA PHE A 103 14.85 -5.74 12.41
C PHE A 103 13.55 -6.57 12.46
N ASP A 104 13.30 -7.29 13.54
CA ASP A 104 12.05 -8.01 13.81
C ASP A 104 10.83 -7.08 13.85
N LYS A 105 10.96 -5.92 14.51
CA LYS A 105 9.88 -4.92 14.56
C LYS A 105 9.61 -4.27 13.21
N VAL A 106 10.66 -4.06 12.42
CA VAL A 106 10.52 -3.60 11.04
C VAL A 106 9.75 -4.65 10.23
N ALA A 107 10.10 -5.92 10.37
CA ALA A 107 9.45 -7.03 9.66
C ALA A 107 7.95 -7.12 10.01
N ARG A 108 7.61 -7.09 11.29
CA ARG A 108 6.21 -7.05 11.73
C ARG A 108 5.43 -5.91 11.09
N ARG A 109 5.98 -4.71 11.16
CA ARG A 109 5.33 -3.51 10.58
C ARG A 109 5.09 -3.62 9.08
N TYR A 110 6.01 -4.28 8.36
CA TYR A 110 5.90 -4.44 6.92
C TYR A 110 4.77 -5.35 6.49
N VAL A 111 4.52 -6.43 7.25
CA VAL A 111 3.38 -7.32 7.01
C VAL A 111 2.05 -6.54 7.14
N HIS A 112 1.91 -5.76 8.21
CA HIS A 112 0.70 -4.92 8.39
C HIS A 112 0.55 -3.90 7.26
N LEU A 113 1.63 -3.23 6.87
CA LEU A 113 1.61 -2.26 5.78
C LEU A 113 1.15 -2.87 4.45
N ALA A 114 1.60 -4.08 4.14
CA ALA A 114 1.17 -4.79 2.94
C ALA A 114 -0.31 -5.16 3.00
N HIS A 115 -0.81 -5.50 4.18
CA HIS A 115 -2.21 -5.81 4.41
C HIS A 115 -3.11 -4.57 4.33
N ASP A 116 -2.72 -3.48 4.98
CA ASP A 116 -3.49 -2.23 5.07
C ASP A 116 -3.64 -1.51 3.71
N ASP A 117 -2.63 -1.64 2.85
CA ASP A 117 -2.67 -1.12 1.47
C ASP A 117 -2.21 -2.19 0.47
N PRO A 118 -3.05 -3.18 0.15
CA PRO A 118 -2.67 -4.27 -0.75
C PRO A 118 -2.46 -3.81 -2.20
N GLY A 119 -2.92 -2.61 -2.54
CA GLY A 119 -2.88 -2.10 -3.90
C GLY A 119 -1.47 -2.03 -4.49
N TRP A 120 -0.48 -1.60 -3.71
CA TRP A 120 0.90 -1.52 -4.19
C TRP A 120 1.53 -2.90 -4.41
N VAL A 121 1.21 -3.90 -3.58
CA VAL A 121 1.68 -5.29 -3.75
C VAL A 121 1.16 -5.87 -5.07
N HIS A 122 -0.14 -5.68 -5.35
CA HIS A 122 -0.74 -6.14 -6.61
C HIS A 122 -0.20 -5.41 -7.84
N ARG A 123 0.12 -4.13 -7.72
CA ARG A 123 0.78 -3.39 -8.82
C ARG A 123 2.17 -3.93 -9.08
N LEU A 124 2.98 -4.09 -8.03
CA LEU A 124 4.33 -4.64 -8.14
C LEU A 124 4.35 -6.01 -8.82
N ALA A 125 3.43 -6.91 -8.45
CA ALA A 125 3.31 -8.24 -9.05
C ALA A 125 2.93 -8.21 -10.55
N ARG A 126 2.43 -7.09 -11.06
CA ARG A 126 2.02 -6.91 -12.46
C ARG A 126 2.95 -6.00 -13.25
N GLU A 127 3.97 -5.44 -12.63
CA GLU A 127 4.96 -4.63 -13.33
C GLU A 127 5.70 -5.48 -14.37
N GLN A 128 5.89 -4.89 -15.55
CA GLN A 128 6.74 -5.48 -16.57
C GLN A 128 8.17 -4.97 -16.33
N PRO A 129 9.14 -5.85 -16.05
CA PRO A 129 10.48 -5.44 -15.62
C PRO A 129 11.26 -4.66 -16.69
N ASP A 130 10.86 -4.77 -17.96
CA ASP A 130 11.58 -4.19 -19.09
C ASP A 130 11.06 -2.84 -19.57
N VAL A 131 10.06 -2.25 -18.87
CA VAL A 131 9.54 -0.93 -19.22
C VAL A 131 10.09 0.11 -18.26
N PRO A 132 11.05 0.97 -18.68
CA PRO A 132 11.57 2.04 -17.86
C PRO A 132 10.43 2.99 -17.42
N SER A 133 10.36 3.32 -16.13
CA SER A 133 9.42 4.31 -15.63
C SER A 133 10.10 5.17 -14.56
N PRO A 134 9.82 6.48 -14.50
CA PRO A 134 10.36 7.35 -13.45
C PRO A 134 10.07 6.83 -12.04
N ALA A 135 8.87 6.28 -11.83
CA ALA A 135 8.48 5.65 -10.57
C ALA A 135 9.35 4.41 -10.23
N GLY A 136 9.80 3.67 -11.24
CA GLY A 136 10.75 2.57 -11.09
C GLY A 136 12.11 3.04 -10.61
N ASP A 137 12.60 4.15 -11.15
CA ASP A 137 13.89 4.73 -10.77
C ASP A 137 13.87 5.28 -9.33
N GLU A 138 12.81 5.98 -8.93
CA GLU A 138 12.64 6.46 -7.55
C GLU A 138 12.54 5.29 -6.57
N ARG A 139 11.77 4.25 -6.90
CA ARG A 139 11.68 3.04 -6.10
C ARG A 139 13.04 2.35 -5.96
N ALA A 140 13.78 2.20 -7.04
CA ALA A 140 15.11 1.61 -7.01
C ALA A 140 16.04 2.37 -6.06
N ALA A 141 16.01 3.70 -6.11
CA ALA A 141 16.79 4.54 -5.19
C ALA A 141 16.41 4.35 -3.73
N GLU A 142 15.11 4.23 -3.41
CA GLU A 142 14.65 3.96 -2.04
C GLU A 142 15.03 2.55 -1.58
N LEU A 143 14.92 1.54 -2.44
CA LEU A 143 15.34 0.17 -2.12
C LEU A 143 16.85 0.10 -1.85
N LEU A 144 17.67 0.82 -2.60
CA LEU A 144 19.11 0.90 -2.37
C LEU A 144 19.43 1.49 -0.98
N LYS A 145 18.73 2.53 -0.54
CA LYS A 145 18.88 3.08 0.82
C LYS A 145 18.58 2.04 1.89
N CYS A 146 17.59 1.18 1.66
CA CYS A 146 17.26 0.10 2.58
C CYS A 146 18.37 -0.94 2.68
N VAL A 147 18.94 -1.32 1.52
CA VAL A 147 20.08 -2.23 1.48
C VAL A 147 21.32 -1.63 2.16
N GLU A 148 21.57 -0.33 1.96
CA GLU A 148 22.66 0.39 2.64
C GLU A 148 22.49 0.41 4.16
N GLU A 149 21.26 0.60 4.67
CA GLU A 149 21.02 0.53 6.11
C GLU A 149 21.20 -0.87 6.68
N LEU A 150 20.79 -1.91 5.95
CA LEU A 150 21.06 -3.30 6.37
C LEU A 150 22.55 -3.59 6.42
N ARG A 151 23.35 -3.08 5.48
CA ARG A 151 24.82 -3.17 5.53
C ARG A 151 25.38 -2.44 6.74
N ALA A 152 24.86 -1.26 7.06
CA ALA A 152 25.26 -0.52 8.24
C ALA A 152 24.93 -1.28 9.53
N ARG A 153 23.81 -1.99 9.61
CA ARG A 153 23.44 -2.87 10.73
C ARG A 153 24.37 -4.05 10.85
N GLN A 154 24.76 -4.70 9.75
CA GLN A 154 25.79 -5.74 9.76
C GLN A 154 27.13 -5.22 10.28
N ALA A 155 27.54 -4.04 9.81
CA ALA A 155 28.79 -3.43 10.28
C ALA A 155 28.79 -3.10 11.78
N ARG A 156 27.61 -2.88 12.38
CA ARG A 156 27.42 -2.68 13.82
C ARG A 156 27.25 -3.99 14.61
N GLY A 157 27.23 -5.14 13.93
CA GLY A 157 26.98 -6.44 14.58
C GLY A 157 25.51 -6.67 14.97
N GLU A 158 24.58 -5.88 14.47
CA GLU A 158 23.14 -6.03 14.71
C GLU A 158 22.51 -7.11 13.82
N LEU A 159 23.18 -7.48 12.74
CA LEU A 159 22.79 -8.51 11.80
C LEU A 159 24.00 -9.39 11.45
N ARG A 160 23.72 -10.64 11.13
CA ARG A 160 24.73 -11.61 10.69
C ARG A 160 25.51 -11.10 9.48
N GLY A 161 26.84 -11.19 9.58
CA GLY A 161 27.74 -10.74 8.51
C GLY A 161 27.92 -11.76 7.38
N ASP A 162 27.54 -13.01 7.58
CA ASP A 162 27.67 -14.12 6.64
C ASP A 162 26.51 -14.23 5.64
N ILE A 163 25.44 -13.41 5.80
CA ILE A 163 24.29 -13.38 4.91
C ILE A 163 24.42 -12.17 3.96
N ASP A 164 24.24 -12.40 2.66
CA ASP A 164 24.15 -11.30 1.70
C ASP A 164 22.94 -10.42 1.99
N VAL A 165 23.15 -9.11 2.14
CA VAL A 165 22.09 -8.16 2.51
C VAL A 165 21.01 -8.02 1.46
N GLY A 166 21.33 -8.17 0.18
CA GLY A 166 20.35 -8.11 -0.90
C GLY A 166 19.41 -9.32 -0.83
N VAL A 167 19.98 -10.51 -0.57
CA VAL A 167 19.21 -11.74 -0.37
C VAL A 167 18.37 -11.65 0.90
N LEU A 168 18.95 -11.18 2.01
CA LEU A 168 18.21 -10.96 3.26
C LEU A 168 17.04 -10.04 3.06
N PHE A 169 17.26 -8.91 2.35
CA PHE A 169 16.20 -7.97 2.03
C PHE A 169 15.11 -8.61 1.17
N LEU A 170 15.48 -9.37 0.15
CA LEU A 170 14.52 -10.05 -0.73
C LEU A 170 13.67 -11.06 0.02
N VAL A 171 14.26 -11.87 0.89
CA VAL A 171 13.56 -12.85 1.74
C VAL A 171 12.58 -12.14 2.69
N PHE A 172 13.05 -11.11 3.38
CA PHE A 172 12.22 -10.29 4.24
C PHE A 172 11.05 -9.67 3.49
N PHE A 173 11.32 -9.06 2.34
CA PHE A 173 10.31 -8.41 1.52
C PHE A 173 9.27 -9.41 1.00
N ALA A 174 9.72 -10.54 0.44
CA ALA A 174 8.84 -11.61 -0.05
C ALA A 174 7.94 -12.16 1.06
N ALA A 175 8.51 -12.43 2.25
CA ALA A 175 7.73 -12.87 3.41
C ALA A 175 6.68 -11.82 3.81
N SER A 176 7.03 -10.53 3.79
CA SER A 176 6.12 -9.47 4.20
C SER A 176 4.91 -9.31 3.27
N VAL A 177 5.07 -9.56 1.97
CA VAL A 177 3.99 -9.38 0.98
C VAL A 177 3.24 -10.67 0.66
N ALA A 178 3.74 -11.83 1.10
CA ALA A 178 3.20 -13.14 0.73
C ALA A 178 1.69 -13.32 1.00
N PRO A 179 1.12 -12.91 2.15
CA PRO A 179 -0.32 -13.05 2.40
C PRO A 179 -1.19 -12.32 1.38
N VAL A 180 -0.70 -11.22 0.83
CA VAL A 180 -1.39 -10.40 -0.17
C VAL A 180 -1.11 -10.92 -1.58
N ALA A 181 0.16 -11.13 -1.92
CA ALA A 181 0.60 -11.53 -3.26
C ALA A 181 0.20 -12.96 -3.61
N LEU A 182 0.22 -13.87 -2.63
CA LEU A 182 0.00 -15.30 -2.79
C LEU A 182 -1.22 -15.78 -1.98
N ARG A 183 -2.31 -15.01 -2.01
CA ARG A 183 -3.48 -15.21 -1.15
C ARG A 183 -4.04 -16.64 -1.22
N SER A 184 -4.17 -17.22 -2.42
CA SER A 184 -4.69 -18.59 -2.59
C SER A 184 -3.76 -19.62 -1.96
N ILE A 185 -2.46 -19.53 -2.27
CA ILE A 185 -1.42 -20.41 -1.75
C ILE A 185 -1.35 -20.30 -0.21
N THR A 186 -1.36 -19.08 0.32
CA THR A 186 -1.35 -18.85 1.77
C THR A 186 -2.55 -19.54 2.44
N ARG A 187 -3.76 -19.40 1.87
CA ARG A 187 -4.96 -20.06 2.37
C ARG A 187 -4.85 -21.58 2.34
N GLU A 188 -4.31 -22.12 1.25
CA GLU A 188 -4.14 -23.57 1.09
C GLU A 188 -3.17 -24.17 2.10
N PHE A 189 -2.05 -23.49 2.38
CA PHE A 189 -1.06 -23.96 3.35
C PHE A 189 -1.50 -23.76 4.79
N THR A 190 -2.12 -22.62 5.10
CA THR A 190 -2.42 -22.27 6.49
C THR A 190 -3.83 -22.70 6.93
N GLN A 191 -4.71 -23.01 5.97
CA GLN A 191 -6.14 -23.28 6.19
C GLN A 191 -6.89 -22.14 6.90
N GLN A 192 -6.35 -20.91 6.78
CA GLN A 192 -6.90 -19.70 7.38
C GLN A 192 -7.21 -18.64 6.30
N ASP A 193 -7.97 -17.60 6.64
CA ASP A 193 -8.17 -16.49 5.72
C ASP A 193 -7.02 -15.48 5.81
N PRO A 194 -6.19 -15.36 4.75
CA PRO A 194 -5.07 -14.43 4.73
C PRO A 194 -5.48 -12.93 4.80
N GLY A 195 -6.77 -12.65 4.74
CA GLY A 195 -7.30 -11.30 4.86
C GLY A 195 -7.87 -10.97 6.24
N SER A 196 -7.88 -11.91 7.20
CA SER A 196 -8.34 -11.63 8.56
C SER A 196 -7.25 -10.95 9.39
N GLU A 197 -7.66 -10.00 10.25
CA GLU A 197 -6.75 -9.33 11.18
C GLU A 197 -6.02 -10.34 12.08
N GLU A 198 -6.75 -11.34 12.60
CA GLU A 198 -6.19 -12.38 13.44
C GLU A 198 -5.06 -13.16 12.75
N PHE A 199 -5.26 -13.54 11.47
CA PHE A 199 -4.22 -14.20 10.70
C PHE A 199 -3.02 -13.28 10.49
N ILE A 200 -3.25 -12.02 10.12
CA ILE A 200 -2.18 -11.05 9.83
C ILE A 200 -1.35 -10.75 11.08
N ASP A 201 -1.98 -10.57 12.23
CA ASP A 201 -1.27 -10.38 13.50
C ASP A 201 -0.39 -11.58 13.84
N HIS A 202 -0.96 -12.80 13.75
CA HIS A 202 -0.19 -14.02 13.97
C HIS A 202 0.96 -14.18 12.98
N TYR A 203 0.69 -13.99 11.70
CA TYR A 203 1.70 -14.10 10.65
C TYR A 203 2.83 -13.07 10.81
N ALA A 204 2.49 -11.83 11.13
CA ALA A 204 3.45 -10.77 11.38
C ALA A 204 4.38 -11.10 12.57
N ASP A 205 3.83 -11.68 13.64
CA ASP A 205 4.62 -12.17 14.78
C ASP A 205 5.56 -13.33 14.41
N GLN A 206 5.10 -14.27 13.56
CA GLN A 206 5.95 -15.35 13.11
C GLN A 206 7.09 -14.85 12.19
N VAL A 207 6.78 -13.94 11.25
CA VAL A 207 7.81 -13.32 10.40
C VAL A 207 8.81 -12.55 11.26
N ALA A 208 8.35 -11.79 12.24
CA ALA A 208 9.25 -11.08 13.16
C ALA A 208 10.20 -12.04 13.90
N ARG A 209 9.69 -13.16 14.42
CA ARG A 209 10.52 -14.19 15.08
C ARG A 209 11.55 -14.80 14.14
N ILE A 210 11.16 -15.14 12.90
CA ILE A 210 12.08 -15.67 11.88
C ILE A 210 13.17 -14.64 11.60
N MET A 211 12.81 -13.38 11.42
CA MET A 211 13.77 -12.31 11.16
C MET A 211 14.69 -12.02 12.36
N ALA A 212 14.21 -12.19 13.58
CA ALA A 212 15.05 -12.10 14.78
C ALA A 212 16.14 -13.20 14.79
N VAL A 213 15.78 -14.44 14.50
CA VAL A 213 16.73 -15.56 14.43
C VAL A 213 17.74 -15.35 13.29
N ILE A 214 17.29 -14.93 12.12
CA ILE A 214 18.17 -14.65 10.98
C ILE A 214 19.07 -13.43 11.27
N GLY A 215 18.56 -12.45 12.02
CA GLY A 215 19.29 -11.24 12.40
C GLY A 215 20.27 -11.43 13.54
N ASP A 216 20.13 -12.49 14.36
CA ASP A 216 20.95 -12.69 15.54
C ASP A 216 22.38 -13.14 15.17
N ALA A 217 23.34 -12.25 15.34
CA ALA A 217 24.75 -12.52 15.09
C ALA A 217 25.30 -13.56 16.08
N ALA A 218 24.74 -13.70 17.27
CA ALA A 218 25.20 -14.61 18.30
C ALA A 218 24.79 -16.09 18.06
N ALA A 219 23.71 -16.33 17.30
CA ALA A 219 23.21 -17.66 17.01
C ALA A 219 24.16 -18.55 16.16
N VAL A 220 25.21 -17.97 15.58
CA VAL A 220 26.18 -18.69 14.72
C VAL A 220 27.30 -19.34 15.53
N GLU A 221 27.71 -18.72 16.65
CA GLU A 221 28.81 -19.26 17.47
C GLU A 221 28.43 -20.60 18.11
N ASP A 222 27.17 -20.78 18.53
CA ASP A 222 26.68 -22.03 19.11
C ASP A 222 26.55 -23.18 18.09
N ALA A 223 26.27 -22.87 16.82
CA ALA A 223 26.13 -23.90 15.77
C ALA A 223 27.47 -24.41 15.23
N HIS A 224 28.58 -23.71 15.50
CA HIS A 224 29.93 -24.04 15.06
C HIS A 224 30.87 -24.44 16.21
N ALA A 225 30.33 -24.57 17.42
CA ALA A 225 31.10 -25.16 18.54
C ALA A 225 31.50 -26.59 18.16
N PRO A 226 32.80 -26.93 18.11
CA PRO A 226 33.22 -28.30 17.81
C PRO A 226 32.65 -29.22 18.88
N GLU A 227 32.06 -30.35 18.44
CA GLU A 227 31.59 -31.37 19.36
C GLU A 227 32.72 -31.69 20.36
N PRO A 228 32.40 -31.80 21.66
CA PRO A 228 33.40 -32.16 22.65
C PRO A 228 33.98 -33.50 22.24
N THR A 229 35.26 -33.50 21.87
CA THR A 229 36.04 -34.71 21.63
C THR A 229 35.97 -35.56 22.88
N GLU A 230 35.25 -36.68 22.81
CA GLU A 230 35.28 -37.66 23.89
C GLU A 230 36.74 -38.02 24.22
N PRO A 231 37.15 -38.03 25.49
CA PRO A 231 38.47 -38.45 25.84
C PRO A 231 38.59 -39.96 25.51
N SER A 232 39.47 -40.25 24.53
CA SER A 232 39.88 -41.61 24.20
C SER A 232 40.36 -42.29 25.48
N GLY A 233 39.50 -43.16 26.03
CA GLY A 233 39.83 -43.98 27.16
C GLY A 233 40.94 -44.98 26.78
N GLY A 234 42.07 -44.85 27.42
CA GLY A 234 43.15 -45.81 27.42
C GLY A 234 42.93 -46.94 28.45
#